data_ff33624299224c8162c31adabf791b4a
#
_entry.id   ff33624299224c8162c31adabf791b4a
#
_cell.length_a   1.000
_cell.length_b   1.000
_cell.length_c   1.000
_cell.angle_alpha   90.00
_cell.angle_beta   90.00
_cell.angle_gamma   90.00
#
_symmetry.space_group_name_H-M   'P 1'
#
loop_
_entity.id
_entity.type
_entity.pdbx_description
1 polymer ?
#
loop_
_entity_poly.entity_id
_entity_poly.type
_entity_poly.pdbx_seq_one_letter_code
_entity_poly.pdbx_strand_id
1 'polypeptide(L)'
;MQLHQLKYFVAVAEVRHFTQAADIVGITQPSLSKQIHALEDTLGAPLFERVRGNITLTAAGEVLLPLATRILADVETATREVQELVGLRRGRVRLGATPSLATSLAPPVLRRFRDAHPTVDLRMEEGGSQDLVRDLLRGDLDLALIIMPSQGTDAGLRADPILTENLVVASVDPVPTATPGAELRITDLRDQPMVMFREGYDLRDATLQACRGAGFEPTLSVDGGEMDAVLSFVEAGLGIAVVPGMVVARRAGIRVTRLAPPGVRRTIAVARRRDAVPTHAGRELRRILLDYVHTATATAQLPPGVEPLP
;
A
#
# COMPACT_ATOMS: atom_id res chain seq x y z
N MET A 1 33.08 0.54 6.79
CA MET A 1 31.76 0.59 6.11
C MET A 1 31.48 2.02 5.68
N GLN A 2 31.16 2.26 4.39
CA GLN A 2 30.91 3.58 3.82
C GLN A 2 29.55 3.58 3.07
N LEU A 3 28.89 4.73 2.93
CA LEU A 3 27.56 4.83 2.32
C LEU A 3 27.51 4.30 0.88
N HIS A 4 28.54 4.56 0.07
CA HIS A 4 28.58 4.05 -1.28
C HIS A 4 28.70 2.51 -1.33
N GLN A 5 29.36 1.88 -0.35
CA GLN A 5 29.42 0.42 -0.26
C GLN A 5 28.06 -0.18 0.06
N LEU A 6 27.26 0.47 0.93
CA LEU A 6 25.89 0.07 1.20
C LEU A 6 25.02 0.22 -0.05
N LYS A 7 25.16 1.32 -0.81
CA LYS A 7 24.46 1.53 -2.08
C LYS A 7 24.77 0.42 -3.09
N TYR A 8 26.04 0.03 -3.20
CA TYR A 8 26.46 -1.04 -4.10
C TYR A 8 25.94 -2.40 -3.66
N PHE A 9 25.97 -2.67 -2.36
CA PHE A 9 25.42 -3.89 -1.78
C PHE A 9 23.92 -4.03 -2.08
N VAL A 10 23.12 -2.98 -1.83
CA VAL A 10 21.68 -2.98 -2.12
C VAL A 10 21.43 -3.20 -3.60
N ALA A 11 22.14 -2.52 -4.50
CA ALA A 11 21.99 -2.70 -5.95
C ALA A 11 22.26 -4.16 -6.38
N VAL A 12 23.32 -4.80 -5.87
CA VAL A 12 23.59 -6.23 -6.18
C VAL A 12 22.50 -7.14 -5.61
N ALA A 13 22.01 -6.87 -4.40
CA ALA A 13 20.97 -7.66 -3.75
C ALA A 13 19.64 -7.63 -4.52
N GLU A 14 19.28 -6.48 -5.12
CA GLU A 14 18.06 -6.30 -5.89
C GLU A 14 18.12 -6.99 -7.26
N VAL A 15 19.23 -6.78 -7.98
CA VAL A 15 19.36 -7.28 -9.38
C VAL A 15 19.90 -8.71 -9.41
N ARG A 16 20.57 -9.18 -8.35
CA ARG A 16 21.23 -10.50 -8.26
C ARG A 16 22.23 -10.77 -9.38
N HIS A 17 22.81 -9.68 -9.93
CA HIS A 17 23.77 -9.75 -11.02
C HIS A 17 24.79 -8.60 -10.95
N PHE A 18 26.08 -8.91 -10.72
CA PHE A 18 27.12 -7.89 -10.49
C PHE A 18 27.30 -6.92 -11.67
N THR A 19 27.26 -7.40 -12.92
CA THR A 19 27.44 -6.52 -14.08
C THR A 19 26.27 -5.55 -14.21
N GLN A 20 25.04 -6.04 -14.11
CA GLN A 20 23.86 -5.18 -14.18
C GLN A 20 23.81 -4.18 -13.01
N ALA A 21 24.17 -4.60 -11.81
CA ALA A 21 24.26 -3.72 -10.66
C ALA A 21 25.33 -2.62 -10.88
N ALA A 22 26.48 -2.96 -11.49
CA ALA A 22 27.53 -2.00 -11.80
C ALA A 22 27.06 -0.94 -12.80
N ASP A 23 26.30 -1.34 -13.82
CA ASP A 23 25.70 -0.43 -14.80
C ASP A 23 24.71 0.53 -14.12
N ILE A 24 23.85 0.02 -13.21
CA ILE A 24 22.87 0.82 -12.45
C ILE A 24 23.55 1.88 -11.58
N VAL A 25 24.65 1.52 -10.91
CA VAL A 25 25.35 2.46 -10.02
C VAL A 25 26.42 3.27 -10.71
N GLY A 26 26.64 3.07 -12.02
CA GLY A 26 27.52 3.87 -12.87
C GLY A 26 29.02 3.63 -12.66
N ILE A 27 29.42 2.39 -12.34
CA ILE A 27 30.83 2.00 -12.17
C ILE A 27 31.14 0.71 -12.93
N THR A 28 32.43 0.34 -12.99
CA THR A 28 32.82 -0.93 -13.60
C THR A 28 32.58 -2.11 -12.67
N GLN A 29 32.25 -3.28 -13.21
CA GLN A 29 32.01 -4.50 -12.42
C GLN A 29 33.19 -4.88 -11.52
N PRO A 30 34.49 -4.80 -11.95
CA PRO A 30 35.62 -5.05 -11.07
C PRO A 30 35.68 -4.08 -9.89
N SER A 31 35.34 -2.80 -10.11
CA SER A 31 35.27 -1.80 -9.03
C SER A 31 34.15 -2.13 -8.02
N LEU A 32 32.97 -2.48 -8.53
CA LEU A 32 31.85 -2.91 -7.69
C LEU A 32 32.24 -4.12 -6.82
N SER A 33 32.80 -5.17 -7.44
CA SER A 33 33.23 -6.39 -6.74
C SER A 33 34.25 -6.08 -5.64
N LYS A 34 35.24 -5.22 -5.92
CA LYS A 34 36.23 -4.78 -4.95
C LYS A 34 35.60 -4.06 -3.75
N GLN A 35 34.58 -3.22 -4.00
CA GLN A 35 33.91 -2.49 -2.92
C GLN A 35 33.03 -3.40 -2.06
N ILE A 36 32.38 -4.41 -2.68
CA ILE A 36 31.63 -5.43 -1.93
C ILE A 36 32.58 -6.25 -1.05
N HIS A 37 33.71 -6.75 -1.57
CA HIS A 37 34.68 -7.46 -0.77
C HIS A 37 35.21 -6.62 0.39
N ALA A 38 35.52 -5.33 0.15
CA ALA A 38 35.95 -4.44 1.24
C ALA A 38 34.87 -4.22 2.32
N LEU A 39 33.58 -4.27 1.93
CA LEU A 39 32.49 -4.25 2.89
C LEU A 39 32.41 -5.55 3.69
N GLU A 40 32.52 -6.72 3.02
CA GLU A 40 32.56 -8.04 3.62
C GLU A 40 33.74 -8.18 4.62
N ASP A 41 34.93 -7.72 4.23
CA ASP A 41 36.11 -7.67 5.10
C ASP A 41 35.85 -6.80 6.35
N THR A 42 35.20 -5.64 6.17
CA THR A 42 34.86 -4.75 7.30
C THR A 42 33.88 -5.40 8.27
N LEU A 43 32.94 -6.19 7.76
CA LEU A 43 31.90 -6.85 8.55
C LEU A 43 32.35 -8.24 9.07
N GLY A 44 33.42 -8.79 8.52
CA GLY A 44 33.96 -10.11 8.88
C GLY A 44 33.09 -11.27 8.39
N ALA A 45 32.19 -11.04 7.42
CA ALA A 45 31.30 -12.06 6.88
C ALA A 45 31.00 -11.82 5.41
N PRO A 46 30.92 -12.88 4.58
CA PRO A 46 30.43 -12.78 3.20
C PRO A 46 28.94 -12.39 3.20
N LEU A 47 28.57 -11.51 2.28
CA LEU A 47 27.19 -11.01 2.11
C LEU A 47 26.48 -11.72 0.97
N PHE A 48 27.24 -12.21 0.00
CA PHE A 48 26.74 -12.94 -1.16
C PHE A 48 27.38 -14.31 -1.28
N GLU A 49 26.62 -15.26 -1.80
CA GLU A 49 27.09 -16.57 -2.21
C GLU A 49 26.62 -16.91 -3.63
N ARG A 50 27.33 -17.85 -4.27
CA ARG A 50 26.96 -18.36 -5.60
C ARG A 50 26.34 -19.73 -5.45
N VAL A 51 25.03 -19.82 -5.71
CA VAL A 51 24.32 -21.11 -5.71
C VAL A 51 23.90 -21.42 -7.14
N ARG A 52 24.48 -22.49 -7.72
CA ARG A 52 24.19 -22.96 -9.09
C ARG A 52 24.30 -21.86 -10.17
N GLY A 53 25.27 -20.96 -10.02
CA GLY A 53 25.47 -19.85 -10.95
C GLY A 53 24.69 -18.58 -10.67
N ASN A 54 23.74 -18.61 -9.75
CA ASN A 54 22.98 -17.44 -9.31
C ASN A 54 23.61 -16.80 -8.08
N ILE A 55 23.47 -15.48 -7.95
CA ILE A 55 23.89 -14.74 -6.77
C ILE A 55 22.72 -14.67 -5.80
N THR A 56 22.96 -15.12 -4.57
CA THR A 56 22.03 -15.12 -3.46
C THR A 56 22.65 -14.41 -2.26
N LEU A 57 21.82 -13.91 -1.37
CA LEU A 57 22.27 -13.37 -0.08
C LEU A 57 22.65 -14.51 0.86
N THR A 58 23.70 -14.32 1.64
CA THR A 58 23.98 -15.12 2.83
C THR A 58 23.06 -14.67 3.97
N ALA A 59 23.05 -15.40 5.09
CA ALA A 59 22.35 -14.96 6.31
C ALA A 59 22.82 -13.57 6.79
N ALA A 60 24.13 -13.26 6.66
CA ALA A 60 24.65 -11.92 6.95
C ALA A 60 24.12 -10.87 5.97
N GLY A 61 24.02 -11.21 4.68
CA GLY A 61 23.42 -10.34 3.65
C GLY A 61 21.93 -10.09 3.89
N GLU A 62 21.17 -11.09 4.29
CA GLU A 62 19.74 -10.95 4.64
C GLU A 62 19.52 -10.02 5.84
N VAL A 63 20.38 -10.09 6.85
CA VAL A 63 20.35 -9.17 8.00
C VAL A 63 20.74 -7.75 7.59
N LEU A 64 21.77 -7.60 6.75
CA LEU A 64 22.27 -6.29 6.35
C LEU A 64 21.32 -5.56 5.42
N LEU A 65 20.61 -6.25 4.51
CA LEU A 65 19.82 -5.62 3.45
C LEU A 65 18.79 -4.61 3.99
N PRO A 66 17.91 -4.95 4.93
CA PRO A 66 16.93 -3.97 5.45
C PRO A 66 17.62 -2.81 6.18
N LEU A 67 18.74 -3.06 6.86
CA LEU A 67 19.50 -2.02 7.57
C LEU A 67 20.21 -1.07 6.61
N ALA A 68 20.83 -1.59 5.55
CA ALA A 68 21.50 -0.80 4.52
C ALA A 68 20.51 0.10 3.78
N THR A 69 19.36 -0.46 3.38
CA THR A 69 18.28 0.27 2.72
C THR A 69 17.79 1.41 3.62
N ARG A 70 17.57 1.13 4.90
CA ARG A 70 17.15 2.15 5.88
C ARG A 70 18.18 3.28 6.05
N ILE A 71 19.45 2.94 6.19
CA ILE A 71 20.54 3.94 6.33
C ILE A 71 20.56 4.87 5.10
N LEU A 72 20.47 4.31 3.90
CA LEU A 72 20.47 5.10 2.66
C LEU A 72 19.25 6.03 2.57
N ALA A 73 18.09 5.55 2.95
CA ALA A 73 16.86 6.36 3.00
C ALA A 73 16.94 7.50 4.03
N ASP A 74 17.55 7.26 5.20
CA ASP A 74 17.75 8.29 6.22
C ASP A 74 18.72 9.37 5.75
N VAL A 75 19.80 9.00 5.05
CA VAL A 75 20.74 9.96 4.44
C VAL A 75 20.04 10.80 3.37
N GLU A 76 19.21 10.20 2.53
CA GLU A 76 18.46 10.94 1.54
C GLU A 76 17.45 11.92 2.18
N THR A 77 16.78 11.48 3.24
CA THR A 77 15.85 12.32 4.01
C THR A 77 16.58 13.51 4.64
N ALA A 78 17.69 13.28 5.31
CA ALA A 78 18.51 14.36 5.91
C ALA A 78 19.00 15.37 4.86
N THR A 79 19.43 14.87 3.70
CA THR A 79 19.87 15.72 2.60
C THR A 79 18.73 16.60 2.08
N ARG A 80 17.52 16.04 1.93
CA ARG A 80 16.32 16.77 1.49
C ARG A 80 15.94 17.85 2.49
N GLU A 81 15.81 17.52 3.77
CA GLU A 81 15.43 18.47 4.82
C GLU A 81 16.39 19.69 4.87
N VAL A 82 17.69 19.45 4.77
CA VAL A 82 18.67 20.54 4.73
C VAL A 82 18.52 21.39 3.46
N GLN A 83 18.31 20.76 2.29
CA GLN A 83 18.12 21.48 1.02
C GLN A 83 16.82 22.32 1.00
N GLU A 84 15.76 21.85 1.66
CA GLU A 84 14.52 22.60 1.84
C GLU A 84 14.75 23.84 2.70
N LEU A 85 15.46 23.72 3.83
CA LEU A 85 15.78 24.83 4.74
C LEU A 85 16.58 25.94 4.07
N VAL A 86 17.52 25.59 3.19
CA VAL A 86 18.35 26.58 2.48
C VAL A 86 17.73 27.09 1.18
N GLY A 87 16.47 26.73 0.90
CA GLY A 87 15.73 27.17 -0.29
C GLY A 87 16.26 26.65 -1.62
N LEU A 88 17.17 25.64 -1.60
CA LEU A 88 17.78 25.09 -2.79
C LEU A 88 16.89 24.10 -3.55
N ARG A 89 15.88 23.53 -2.87
CA ARG A 89 14.88 22.64 -3.48
C ARG A 89 13.50 22.96 -2.93
N ARG A 90 12.50 22.81 -3.81
CA ARG A 90 11.10 22.72 -3.40
C ARG A 90 10.90 21.42 -2.66
N GLY A 91 10.15 21.43 -1.56
CA GLY A 91 9.83 20.21 -0.80
C GLY A 91 9.22 19.14 -1.69
N ARG A 92 9.37 17.88 -1.29
CA ARG A 92 8.72 16.73 -1.94
C ARG A 92 8.03 15.88 -0.89
N VAL A 93 6.85 15.37 -1.22
CA VAL A 93 6.17 14.34 -0.43
C VAL A 93 5.72 13.19 -1.32
N ARG A 94 5.98 11.97 -0.86
CA ARG A 94 5.63 10.71 -1.54
C ARG A 94 4.56 10.00 -0.72
N LEU A 95 3.35 9.93 -1.28
CA LEU A 95 2.20 9.29 -0.68
C LEU A 95 1.92 7.96 -1.39
N GLY A 96 1.91 6.86 -0.64
CA GLY A 96 1.34 5.59 -1.11
C GLY A 96 -0.13 5.49 -0.78
N ALA A 97 -0.92 4.82 -1.60
CA ALA A 97 -2.31 4.48 -1.27
C ALA A 97 -2.77 3.21 -1.96
N THR A 98 -3.61 2.41 -1.30
CA THR A 98 -4.29 1.32 -1.98
C THR A 98 -5.24 1.86 -3.05
N PRO A 99 -5.53 1.11 -4.13
CA PRO A 99 -6.31 1.60 -5.28
C PRO A 99 -7.63 2.26 -4.90
N SER A 100 -8.36 1.69 -3.95
CA SER A 100 -9.60 2.26 -3.47
C SER A 100 -9.43 3.60 -2.76
N LEU A 101 -8.33 3.78 -2.01
CA LEU A 101 -8.03 5.02 -1.29
C LEU A 101 -7.39 6.06 -2.21
N ALA A 102 -6.65 5.62 -3.22
CA ALA A 102 -6.06 6.45 -4.26
C ALA A 102 -7.13 7.20 -5.07
N THR A 103 -8.25 6.55 -5.33
CA THR A 103 -9.37 7.14 -6.10
C THR A 103 -10.41 7.85 -5.25
N SER A 104 -10.50 7.55 -3.95
CA SER A 104 -11.56 8.11 -3.08
C SER A 104 -11.04 9.15 -2.08
N LEU A 105 -10.14 8.78 -1.19
CA LEU A 105 -9.67 9.62 -0.08
C LEU A 105 -8.51 10.54 -0.47
N ALA A 106 -7.56 10.05 -1.27
CA ALA A 106 -6.36 10.81 -1.62
C ALA A 106 -6.66 12.08 -2.45
N PRO A 107 -7.53 12.09 -3.48
CA PRO A 107 -7.70 13.27 -4.34
C PRO A 107 -8.11 14.55 -3.61
N PRO A 108 -9.14 14.57 -2.75
CA PRO A 108 -9.52 15.79 -2.03
C PRO A 108 -8.44 16.24 -1.03
N VAL A 109 -7.70 15.32 -0.42
CA VAL A 109 -6.60 15.63 0.50
C VAL A 109 -5.43 16.26 -0.27
N LEU A 110 -5.01 15.63 -1.38
CA LEU A 110 -3.92 16.15 -2.23
C LEU A 110 -4.28 17.49 -2.85
N ARG A 111 -5.55 17.73 -3.19
CA ARG A 111 -6.02 19.04 -3.67
C ARG A 111 -5.81 20.10 -2.60
N ARG A 112 -6.26 19.88 -1.36
CA ARG A 112 -6.07 20.79 -0.23
C ARG A 112 -4.58 21.03 0.06
N PHE A 113 -3.77 19.97 0.01
CA PHE A 113 -2.34 20.08 0.23
C PHE A 113 -1.67 20.95 -0.86
N ARG A 114 -1.97 20.72 -2.13
CA ARG A 114 -1.43 21.51 -3.24
C ARG A 114 -1.83 22.97 -3.18
N ASP A 115 -3.08 23.25 -2.80
CA ASP A 115 -3.57 24.62 -2.67
C ASP A 115 -2.85 25.36 -1.53
N ALA A 116 -2.50 24.68 -0.43
CA ALA A 116 -1.73 25.23 0.69
C ALA A 116 -0.22 25.30 0.44
N HIS A 117 0.34 24.37 -0.34
CA HIS A 117 1.77 24.20 -0.58
C HIS A 117 2.07 24.04 -2.08
N PRO A 118 1.84 25.08 -2.92
CA PRO A 118 1.89 24.97 -4.39
C PRO A 118 3.29 24.68 -4.95
N THR A 119 4.34 24.86 -4.14
CA THR A 119 5.73 24.63 -4.54
C THR A 119 6.25 23.24 -4.18
N VAL A 120 5.49 22.44 -3.43
CA VAL A 120 5.89 21.10 -3.03
C VAL A 120 5.57 20.10 -4.14
N ASP A 121 6.56 19.27 -4.51
CA ASP A 121 6.41 18.19 -5.48
C ASP A 121 5.62 17.02 -4.83
N LEU A 122 4.46 16.69 -5.41
CA LEU A 122 3.62 15.58 -4.98
C LEU A 122 3.88 14.36 -5.84
N ARG A 123 4.24 13.26 -5.20
CA ARG A 123 4.31 11.94 -5.86
C ARG A 123 3.34 11.00 -5.19
N MET A 124 2.67 10.20 -6.01
CA MET A 124 1.73 9.19 -5.55
C MET A 124 2.11 7.84 -6.14
N GLU A 125 2.13 6.82 -5.28
CA GLU A 125 2.33 5.43 -5.61
C GLU A 125 1.04 4.66 -5.28
N GLU A 126 0.57 3.86 -6.24
CA GLU A 126 -0.57 2.99 -6.03
C GLU A 126 -0.09 1.54 -5.89
N GLY A 127 -0.53 0.85 -4.84
CA GLY A 127 -0.10 -0.53 -4.59
C GLY A 127 -0.93 -1.23 -3.53
N GLY A 128 -0.72 -2.53 -3.36
CA GLY A 128 -1.29 -3.30 -2.24
C GLY A 128 -0.70 -2.85 -0.89
N SER A 129 -1.44 -3.05 0.22
CA SER A 129 -0.96 -2.62 1.54
C SER A 129 0.41 -3.20 1.89
N GLN A 130 0.70 -4.46 1.51
CA GLN A 130 2.00 -5.09 1.76
C GLN A 130 3.14 -4.43 0.98
N ASP A 131 2.91 -4.07 -0.29
CA ASP A 131 3.89 -3.37 -1.12
C ASP A 131 4.17 -1.97 -0.55
N LEU A 132 3.12 -1.22 -0.20
CA LEU A 132 3.24 0.09 0.41
C LEU A 132 3.96 0.07 1.77
N VAL A 133 3.73 -0.98 2.57
CA VAL A 133 4.47 -1.22 3.82
C VAL A 133 5.96 -1.42 3.53
N ARG A 134 6.30 -2.24 2.56
CA ARG A 134 7.69 -2.48 2.14
C ARG A 134 8.35 -1.17 1.67
N ASP A 135 7.66 -0.38 0.86
CA ASP A 135 8.19 0.87 0.31
C ASP A 135 8.34 1.96 1.40
N LEU A 136 7.45 1.99 2.41
CA LEU A 136 7.65 2.80 3.61
C LEU A 136 8.91 2.40 4.38
N LEU A 137 9.11 1.09 4.61
CA LEU A 137 10.27 0.58 5.34
C LEU A 137 11.59 0.86 4.60
N ARG A 138 11.58 0.82 3.27
CA ARG A 138 12.71 1.20 2.41
C ARG A 138 12.96 2.71 2.38
N GLY A 139 11.97 3.51 2.78
CA GLY A 139 12.03 4.98 2.70
C GLY A 139 11.70 5.53 1.32
N ASP A 140 11.10 4.72 0.45
CA ASP A 140 10.60 5.14 -0.88
C ASP A 140 9.32 5.97 -0.77
N LEU A 141 8.58 5.82 0.33
CA LEU A 141 7.40 6.60 0.69
C LEU A 141 7.60 7.36 2.00
N ASP A 142 6.96 8.52 2.12
CA ASP A 142 6.92 9.32 3.34
C ASP A 142 5.69 8.97 4.20
N LEU A 143 4.55 8.73 3.54
CA LEU A 143 3.27 8.31 4.13
C LEU A 143 2.59 7.27 3.24
N ALA A 144 1.75 6.43 3.82
CA ALA A 144 0.85 5.57 3.04
C ALA A 144 -0.54 5.46 3.69
N LEU A 145 -1.56 5.43 2.85
CA LEU A 145 -2.93 5.05 3.20
C LEU A 145 -3.07 3.54 2.95
N ILE A 146 -3.17 2.78 4.01
CA ILE A 146 -3.19 1.31 3.96
C ILE A 146 -4.44 0.76 4.64
N ILE A 147 -4.74 -0.50 4.34
CA ILE A 147 -5.69 -1.30 5.10
C ILE A 147 -4.92 -2.03 6.20
N MET A 148 -5.35 -1.84 7.43
CA MET A 148 -4.71 -2.52 8.57
C MET A 148 -5.01 -4.02 8.54
N PRO A 149 -3.97 -4.87 8.58
CA PRO A 149 -4.17 -6.30 8.73
C PRO A 149 -4.71 -6.63 10.12
N SER A 150 -5.52 -7.70 10.22
CA SER A 150 -6.11 -8.16 11.48
C SER A 150 -5.07 -8.60 12.53
N GLN A 151 -3.87 -8.98 12.08
CA GLN A 151 -2.77 -9.45 12.94
C GLN A 151 -1.83 -8.33 13.42
N GLY A 152 -2.15 -7.06 13.13
CA GLY A 152 -1.31 -5.92 13.47
C GLY A 152 -0.34 -5.53 12.36
N THR A 153 0.35 -4.41 12.54
CA THR A 153 1.30 -3.85 11.57
C THR A 153 2.73 -4.20 11.93
N ASP A 154 3.63 -4.13 10.94
CA ASP A 154 5.08 -4.30 11.13
C ASP A 154 5.60 -3.39 12.26
N ALA A 155 6.51 -3.92 13.09
CA ALA A 155 7.08 -3.20 14.24
C ALA A 155 7.87 -1.94 13.82
N GLY A 156 8.41 -1.89 12.60
CA GLY A 156 9.10 -0.73 12.03
C GLY A 156 8.17 0.40 11.58
N LEU A 157 6.85 0.16 11.58
CA LEU A 157 5.85 1.15 11.21
C LEU A 157 5.12 1.73 12.41
N ARG A 158 4.63 2.94 12.22
CA ARG A 158 3.54 3.53 12.98
C ARG A 158 2.35 3.70 12.04
N ALA A 159 1.29 2.95 12.29
CA ALA A 159 0.03 3.08 11.58
C ALA A 159 -1.01 3.64 12.54
N ASP A 160 -1.50 4.83 12.23
CA ASP A 160 -2.54 5.50 13.00
C ASP A 160 -3.88 5.20 12.27
N PRO A 161 -4.78 4.41 12.84
CA PRO A 161 -6.08 4.15 12.24
C PRO A 161 -6.90 5.43 12.18
N ILE A 162 -7.63 5.65 11.09
CA ILE A 162 -8.36 6.91 10.85
C ILE A 162 -9.85 6.71 10.55
N LEU A 163 -10.22 5.63 9.89
CA LEU A 163 -11.59 5.31 9.49
C LEU A 163 -11.81 3.80 9.49
N THR A 164 -13.06 3.40 9.60
CA THR A 164 -13.50 2.04 9.28
C THR A 164 -14.47 2.07 8.12
N GLU A 165 -14.52 1.01 7.35
CA GLU A 165 -15.43 0.88 6.22
C GLU A 165 -16.05 -0.52 6.19
N ASN A 166 -17.37 -0.56 6.03
CA ASN A 166 -18.12 -1.77 5.73
C ASN A 166 -18.11 -1.98 4.21
N LEU A 167 -17.69 -3.16 3.77
CA LEU A 167 -17.75 -3.53 2.37
C LEU A 167 -19.18 -3.78 1.95
N VAL A 168 -19.44 -3.62 0.66
CA VAL A 168 -20.75 -3.80 0.03
C VAL A 168 -20.67 -4.82 -1.10
N VAL A 169 -21.79 -5.36 -1.51
CA VAL A 169 -21.89 -6.18 -2.71
C VAL A 169 -22.25 -5.29 -3.89
N ALA A 170 -21.41 -5.33 -4.91
CA ALA A 170 -21.62 -4.70 -6.22
C ALA A 170 -22.19 -5.72 -7.18
N SER A 171 -23.28 -5.38 -7.88
CA SER A 171 -23.94 -6.24 -8.89
C SER A 171 -24.64 -5.38 -9.94
N VAL A 172 -24.97 -5.93 -11.09
CA VAL A 172 -25.88 -5.31 -12.06
C VAL A 172 -27.32 -5.64 -11.69
N ASP A 173 -27.61 -6.91 -11.52
CA ASP A 173 -28.91 -7.39 -11.14
C ASP A 173 -29.10 -7.49 -9.62
N PRO A 174 -30.35 -7.47 -9.13
CA PRO A 174 -30.59 -7.71 -7.71
C PRO A 174 -30.09 -9.10 -7.31
N VAL A 175 -29.26 -9.17 -6.26
CA VAL A 175 -28.90 -10.46 -5.66
C VAL A 175 -30.12 -11.00 -4.91
N PRO A 176 -30.50 -12.27 -5.14
CA PRO A 176 -31.64 -12.87 -4.45
C PRO A 176 -31.46 -12.83 -2.93
N THR A 177 -32.47 -12.36 -2.22
CA THR A 177 -32.55 -12.35 -0.76
C THR A 177 -33.88 -12.94 -0.30
N ALA A 178 -33.89 -13.47 0.91
CA ALA A 178 -35.13 -14.00 1.51
C ALA A 178 -36.20 -12.91 1.69
N THR A 179 -35.80 -11.64 1.80
CA THR A 179 -36.72 -10.48 1.94
C THR A 179 -36.26 -9.39 0.97
N PRO A 180 -37.10 -8.93 0.03
CA PRO A 180 -36.78 -7.86 -0.89
C PRO A 180 -36.34 -6.59 -0.16
N GLY A 181 -35.22 -6.00 -0.58
CA GLY A 181 -34.67 -4.79 0.01
C GLY A 181 -33.89 -4.97 1.32
N ALA A 182 -33.76 -6.21 1.79
CA ALA A 182 -32.92 -6.52 2.96
C ALA A 182 -31.42 -6.44 2.65
N GLU A 183 -30.63 -6.27 3.71
CA GLU A 183 -29.19 -6.45 3.62
C GLU A 183 -28.85 -7.91 3.32
N LEU A 184 -27.79 -8.14 2.54
CA LEU A 184 -27.31 -9.48 2.18
C LEU A 184 -26.52 -10.09 3.34
N ARG A 185 -26.81 -11.32 3.72
CA ARG A 185 -25.91 -12.11 4.53
C ARG A 185 -24.79 -12.67 3.67
N ILE A 186 -23.63 -12.93 4.24
CA ILE A 186 -22.52 -13.60 3.52
C ILE A 186 -22.99 -14.93 2.91
N THR A 187 -23.86 -15.67 3.58
CA THR A 187 -24.44 -16.93 3.09
C THR A 187 -25.26 -16.78 1.82
N ASP A 188 -25.85 -15.61 1.56
CA ASP A 188 -26.65 -15.34 0.36
C ASP A 188 -25.77 -15.20 -0.91
N LEU A 189 -24.44 -15.10 -0.73
CA LEU A 189 -23.44 -15.07 -1.80
C LEU A 189 -23.00 -16.46 -2.28
N ARG A 190 -23.39 -17.55 -1.59
CA ARG A 190 -22.88 -18.92 -1.81
C ARG A 190 -23.02 -19.37 -3.27
N ASP A 191 -24.19 -19.18 -3.88
CA ASP A 191 -24.51 -19.67 -5.21
C ASP A 191 -24.39 -18.56 -6.29
N GLN A 192 -23.80 -17.42 -5.93
CA GLN A 192 -23.62 -16.31 -6.86
C GLN A 192 -22.27 -16.41 -7.57
N PRO A 193 -22.21 -16.21 -8.90
CA PRO A 193 -20.94 -16.10 -9.60
C PRO A 193 -20.21 -14.85 -9.12
N MET A 194 -18.98 -14.99 -8.62
CA MET A 194 -18.21 -13.88 -8.08
C MET A 194 -17.05 -13.51 -8.98
N VAL A 195 -16.87 -12.21 -9.17
CA VAL A 195 -15.67 -11.60 -9.74
C VAL A 195 -14.70 -11.33 -8.57
N MET A 196 -13.51 -11.90 -8.65
CA MET A 196 -12.53 -11.85 -7.56
C MET A 196 -11.31 -11.00 -7.93
N PHE A 197 -10.74 -10.36 -6.94
CA PHE A 197 -9.47 -9.64 -7.06
C PHE A 197 -8.29 -10.61 -7.25
N ARG A 198 -7.17 -10.11 -7.82
CA ARG A 198 -5.93 -10.87 -7.94
C ARG A 198 -5.38 -11.32 -6.59
N GLU A 199 -4.53 -12.32 -6.59
CA GLU A 199 -3.79 -12.75 -5.40
C GLU A 199 -2.97 -11.60 -4.79
N GLY A 200 -2.85 -11.59 -3.47
CA GLY A 200 -2.17 -10.54 -2.71
C GLY A 200 -2.94 -9.24 -2.56
N TYR A 201 -4.23 -9.21 -2.96
CA TYR A 201 -5.10 -8.06 -2.76
C TYR A 201 -5.90 -8.20 -1.46
N ASP A 202 -5.85 -7.20 -0.58
CA ASP A 202 -6.51 -7.23 0.75
C ASP A 202 -8.00 -7.63 0.69
N LEU A 203 -8.71 -7.17 -0.36
CA LEU A 203 -10.14 -7.46 -0.54
C LEU A 203 -10.40 -8.92 -0.92
N ARG A 204 -9.47 -9.57 -1.64
CA ARG A 204 -9.56 -11.01 -1.93
C ARG A 204 -9.53 -11.78 -0.63
N ASP A 205 -8.51 -11.54 0.18
CA ASP A 205 -8.31 -12.26 1.43
C ASP A 205 -9.48 -12.04 2.39
N ALA A 206 -9.96 -10.80 2.52
CA ALA A 206 -11.11 -10.47 3.35
C ALA A 206 -12.40 -11.18 2.88
N THR A 207 -12.65 -11.21 1.56
CA THR A 207 -13.82 -11.86 0.97
C THR A 207 -13.76 -13.37 1.15
N LEU A 208 -12.63 -14.00 0.82
CA LEU A 208 -12.45 -15.45 0.99
C LEU A 208 -12.58 -15.87 2.46
N GLN A 209 -11.99 -15.09 3.38
CA GLN A 209 -12.10 -15.35 4.81
C GLN A 209 -13.56 -15.26 5.30
N ALA A 210 -14.32 -14.28 4.83
CA ALA A 210 -15.74 -14.14 5.18
C ALA A 210 -16.57 -15.31 4.65
N CYS A 211 -16.36 -15.74 3.40
CA CYS A 211 -17.06 -16.89 2.81
C CYS A 211 -16.69 -18.20 3.55
N ARG A 212 -15.41 -18.44 3.85
CA ARG A 212 -14.97 -19.60 4.65
C ARG A 212 -15.56 -19.58 6.06
N GLY A 213 -15.59 -18.43 6.69
CA GLY A 213 -16.23 -18.25 8.00
C GLY A 213 -17.74 -18.54 7.98
N ALA A 214 -18.40 -18.37 6.83
CA ALA A 214 -19.80 -18.71 6.59
C ALA A 214 -20.00 -20.15 6.08
N GLY A 215 -18.93 -20.95 6.00
CA GLY A 215 -18.97 -22.38 5.66
C GLY A 215 -19.07 -22.67 4.16
N PHE A 216 -18.49 -21.82 3.30
CA PHE A 216 -18.43 -22.10 1.85
C PHE A 216 -17.23 -21.45 1.17
N GLU A 217 -16.85 -21.99 0.02
CA GLU A 217 -15.92 -21.36 -0.92
C GLU A 217 -16.74 -20.69 -2.03
N PRO A 218 -16.41 -19.45 -2.45
CA PRO A 218 -17.15 -18.76 -3.49
C PRO A 218 -16.91 -19.40 -4.87
N THR A 219 -17.94 -19.42 -5.72
CA THR A 219 -17.81 -19.78 -7.12
C THR A 219 -17.30 -18.59 -7.90
N LEU A 220 -16.07 -18.69 -8.44
CA LEU A 220 -15.47 -17.59 -9.20
C LEU A 220 -15.84 -17.67 -10.67
N SER A 221 -16.49 -16.62 -11.20
CA SER A 221 -16.71 -16.44 -12.63
C SER A 221 -15.52 -15.80 -13.33
N VAL A 222 -14.85 -14.89 -12.63
CA VAL A 222 -13.57 -14.28 -13.06
C VAL A 222 -12.65 -14.28 -11.87
N ASP A 223 -11.43 -14.83 -12.03
CA ASP A 223 -10.41 -14.85 -11.01
C ASP A 223 -9.22 -13.96 -11.44
N GLY A 224 -9.06 -12.84 -10.75
CA GLY A 224 -8.02 -11.86 -11.01
C GLY A 224 -8.58 -10.49 -11.43
N GLY A 225 -7.74 -9.48 -11.28
CA GLY A 225 -8.04 -8.08 -11.60
C GLY A 225 -7.77 -7.14 -10.44
N GLU A 226 -7.55 -5.91 -10.79
CA GLU A 226 -7.46 -4.77 -9.87
C GLU A 226 -8.83 -4.09 -9.77
N MET A 227 -8.99 -3.08 -8.94
CA MET A 227 -10.26 -2.44 -8.61
C MET A 227 -11.11 -2.09 -9.84
N ASP A 228 -10.53 -1.38 -10.82
CA ASP A 228 -11.28 -0.93 -12.00
C ASP A 228 -11.66 -2.09 -12.93
N ALA A 229 -10.80 -3.10 -13.07
CA ALA A 229 -11.09 -4.29 -13.84
C ALA A 229 -12.25 -5.09 -13.22
N VAL A 230 -12.18 -5.33 -11.90
CA VAL A 230 -13.23 -6.03 -11.15
C VAL A 230 -14.57 -5.32 -11.30
N LEU A 231 -14.61 -4.00 -11.12
CA LEU A 231 -15.82 -3.21 -11.28
C LEU A 231 -16.35 -3.24 -12.73
N SER A 232 -15.48 -3.20 -13.73
CA SER A 232 -15.88 -3.33 -15.14
C SER A 232 -16.41 -4.71 -15.48
N PHE A 233 -15.87 -5.78 -14.88
CA PHE A 233 -16.43 -7.13 -15.04
C PHE A 233 -17.80 -7.26 -14.38
N VAL A 234 -18.02 -6.62 -13.24
CA VAL A 234 -19.37 -6.54 -12.63
C VAL A 234 -20.32 -5.76 -13.52
N GLU A 235 -19.93 -4.60 -14.06
CA GLU A 235 -20.72 -3.80 -15.00
C GLU A 235 -21.10 -4.59 -16.28
N ALA A 236 -20.20 -5.48 -16.71
CA ALA A 236 -20.45 -6.39 -17.84
C ALA A 236 -21.37 -7.58 -17.48
N GLY A 237 -21.85 -7.69 -16.23
CA GLY A 237 -22.74 -8.76 -15.78
C GLY A 237 -22.06 -10.11 -15.58
N LEU A 238 -20.72 -10.15 -15.44
CA LEU A 238 -19.97 -11.40 -15.26
C LEU A 238 -20.10 -12.00 -13.85
N GLY A 239 -20.69 -11.26 -12.92
CA GLY A 239 -20.92 -11.72 -11.55
C GLY A 239 -21.01 -10.56 -10.56
N ILE A 240 -20.99 -10.91 -9.29
CA ILE A 240 -20.99 -9.95 -8.17
C ILE A 240 -19.59 -9.80 -7.59
N ALA A 241 -19.33 -8.69 -6.90
CA ALA A 241 -18.07 -8.52 -6.17
C ALA A 241 -18.32 -7.87 -4.80
N VAL A 242 -17.49 -8.23 -3.80
CA VAL A 242 -17.44 -7.57 -2.50
C VAL A 242 -16.41 -6.45 -2.56
N VAL A 243 -16.84 -5.20 -2.45
CA VAL A 243 -16.04 -4.01 -2.76
C VAL A 243 -16.26 -2.90 -1.72
N PRO A 244 -15.34 -1.92 -1.62
CA PRO A 244 -15.55 -0.75 -0.79
C PRO A 244 -16.71 0.12 -1.33
N GLY A 245 -17.57 0.57 -0.44
CA GLY A 245 -18.68 1.46 -0.79
C GLY A 245 -18.24 2.77 -1.43
N MET A 246 -17.09 3.29 -0.99
CA MET A 246 -16.53 4.57 -1.47
C MET A 246 -16.15 4.57 -2.96
N VAL A 247 -15.85 3.40 -3.57
CA VAL A 247 -15.46 3.35 -4.98
C VAL A 247 -16.65 3.16 -5.92
N VAL A 248 -17.74 2.52 -5.46
CA VAL A 248 -18.90 2.24 -6.30
C VAL A 248 -19.91 3.39 -6.34
N ALA A 249 -19.89 4.31 -5.39
CA ALA A 249 -20.81 5.45 -5.30
C ALA A 249 -20.82 6.35 -6.56
N ARG A 250 -19.83 6.24 -7.42
CA ARG A 250 -19.69 7.04 -8.66
C ARG A 250 -20.01 6.28 -9.94
N ARG A 251 -20.40 4.99 -9.85
CA ARG A 251 -20.68 4.13 -11.03
C ARG A 251 -22.17 3.91 -11.20
N ALA A 252 -22.73 4.50 -12.24
CA ALA A 252 -24.17 4.51 -12.47
C ALA A 252 -24.76 3.12 -12.85
N GLY A 253 -23.94 2.21 -13.39
CA GLY A 253 -24.37 0.87 -13.83
C GLY A 253 -24.35 -0.21 -12.75
N ILE A 254 -23.86 0.11 -11.54
CA ILE A 254 -23.68 -0.85 -10.45
C ILE A 254 -24.72 -0.61 -9.36
N ARG A 255 -25.45 -1.67 -9.03
CA ARG A 255 -26.27 -1.74 -7.82
C ARG A 255 -25.39 -2.04 -6.61
N VAL A 256 -25.63 -1.34 -5.53
CA VAL A 256 -24.92 -1.50 -4.26
C VAL A 256 -25.86 -2.06 -3.22
N THR A 257 -25.52 -3.22 -2.65
CA THR A 257 -26.29 -3.84 -1.56
C THR A 257 -25.40 -4.00 -0.34
N ARG A 258 -25.88 -3.58 0.83
CA ARG A 258 -25.16 -3.72 2.09
C ARG A 258 -25.09 -5.16 2.54
N LEU A 259 -24.00 -5.50 3.23
CA LEU A 259 -23.87 -6.76 3.95
C LEU A 259 -24.41 -6.60 5.37
N ALA A 260 -25.30 -7.52 5.77
CA ALA A 260 -25.77 -7.61 7.14
C ALA A 260 -24.64 -7.96 8.12
N PRO A 261 -24.70 -7.51 9.37
CA PRO A 261 -23.72 -7.88 10.38
C PRO A 261 -23.53 -9.42 10.51
N PRO A 262 -22.28 -9.90 10.71
CA PRO A 262 -21.06 -9.12 10.93
C PRO A 262 -20.47 -8.48 9.66
N GLY A 263 -20.94 -8.84 8.46
CA GLY A 263 -20.46 -8.31 7.19
C GLY A 263 -18.96 -8.51 6.96
N VAL A 264 -18.38 -7.65 6.12
CA VAL A 264 -16.93 -7.57 5.93
C VAL A 264 -16.51 -6.13 6.21
N ARG A 265 -15.62 -5.94 7.20
CA ARG A 265 -15.19 -4.62 7.64
C ARG A 265 -13.68 -4.49 7.48
N ARG A 266 -13.22 -3.31 7.10
CA ARG A 266 -11.79 -2.98 7.04
C ARG A 266 -11.48 -1.70 7.80
N THR A 267 -10.27 -1.60 8.35
CA THR A 267 -9.76 -0.40 9.01
C THR A 267 -8.75 0.29 8.11
N ILE A 268 -8.99 1.56 7.83
CA ILE A 268 -8.11 2.42 7.05
C ILE A 268 -7.17 3.13 8.00
N ALA A 269 -5.88 3.14 7.70
CA ALA A 269 -4.88 3.81 8.51
C ALA A 269 -3.95 4.67 7.65
N VAL A 270 -3.41 5.72 8.27
CA VAL A 270 -2.24 6.43 7.76
C VAL A 270 -0.99 5.85 8.41
N ALA A 271 -0.12 5.28 7.57
CA ALA A 271 1.10 4.63 8.00
C ALA A 271 2.32 5.47 7.64
N ARG A 272 3.35 5.36 8.47
CA ARG A 272 4.68 5.93 8.25
C ARG A 272 5.73 5.07 8.93
N ARG A 273 6.98 5.26 8.57
CA ARG A 273 8.08 4.61 9.27
C ARG A 273 8.18 5.13 10.71
N ARG A 274 8.35 4.24 11.68
CA ARG A 274 8.39 4.56 13.12
C ARG A 274 9.61 5.38 13.49
N ASP A 275 10.76 4.96 12.97
CA ASP A 275 12.08 5.48 13.38
C ASP A 275 12.55 6.67 12.53
N ALA A 276 11.78 7.03 11.48
CA ALA A 276 12.13 8.17 10.64
C ALA A 276 11.59 9.48 11.23
N VAL A 277 12.41 10.52 11.17
CA VAL A 277 11.94 11.89 11.39
C VAL A 277 11.13 12.28 10.16
N PRO A 278 9.81 12.56 10.31
CA PRO A 278 9.00 12.95 9.16
C PRO A 278 9.48 14.29 8.58
N THR A 279 9.53 14.38 7.25
CA THR A 279 9.83 15.65 6.55
C THR A 279 8.78 16.71 6.89
N HIS A 280 9.11 18.00 6.71
CA HIS A 280 8.14 19.08 6.91
C HIS A 280 6.90 18.88 6.02
N ALA A 281 7.10 18.60 4.74
CA ALA A 281 6.02 18.32 3.79
C ALA A 281 5.18 17.08 4.19
N GLY A 282 5.81 16.02 4.68
CA GLY A 282 5.12 14.82 5.18
C GLY A 282 4.28 15.09 6.42
N ARG A 283 4.77 15.89 7.37
CA ARG A 283 4.00 16.31 8.56
C ARG A 283 2.76 17.11 8.16
N GLU A 284 2.91 18.06 7.24
CA GLU A 284 1.80 18.90 6.77
C GLU A 284 0.77 18.09 5.98
N LEU A 285 1.20 17.18 5.10
CA LEU A 285 0.26 16.30 4.39
C LEU A 285 -0.54 15.44 5.39
N ARG A 286 0.12 14.86 6.40
CA ARG A 286 -0.57 14.08 7.44
C ARG A 286 -1.56 14.93 8.22
N ARG A 287 -1.19 16.15 8.59
CA ARG A 287 -2.10 17.11 9.29
C ARG A 287 -3.33 17.38 8.44
N ILE A 288 -3.15 17.76 7.17
CA ILE A 288 -4.26 18.05 6.24
C ILE A 288 -5.16 16.83 6.03
N LEU A 289 -4.57 15.63 5.95
CA LEU A 289 -5.33 14.37 5.87
C LEU A 289 -6.23 14.17 7.11
N LEU A 290 -5.67 14.31 8.30
CA LEU A 290 -6.42 14.12 9.54
C LEU A 290 -7.50 15.19 9.71
N ASP A 291 -7.20 16.44 9.38
CA ASP A 291 -8.18 17.54 9.39
C ASP A 291 -9.31 17.30 8.38
N TYR A 292 -8.97 16.75 7.20
CA TYR A 292 -9.98 16.36 6.20
C TYR A 292 -10.92 15.29 6.75
N VAL A 293 -10.37 14.21 7.30
CA VAL A 293 -11.15 13.11 7.88
C VAL A 293 -12.04 13.63 9.02
N HIS A 294 -11.49 14.42 9.93
CA HIS A 294 -12.23 15.01 11.04
C HIS A 294 -13.39 15.89 10.53
N THR A 295 -13.13 16.77 9.56
CA THR A 295 -14.15 17.64 8.97
C THR A 295 -15.24 16.83 8.27
N ALA A 296 -14.86 15.83 7.45
CA ALA A 296 -15.80 14.98 6.73
C ALA A 296 -16.69 14.17 7.69
N THR A 297 -16.13 13.73 8.82
CA THR A 297 -16.87 13.08 9.90
C THR A 297 -17.88 14.04 10.54
N ALA A 298 -17.44 15.23 10.96
CA ALA A 298 -18.28 16.21 11.63
C ALA A 298 -19.42 16.74 10.75
N THR A 299 -19.23 16.77 9.43
CA THR A 299 -20.22 17.25 8.46
C THR A 299 -21.04 16.15 7.79
N ALA A 300 -20.90 14.89 8.24
CA ALA A 300 -21.54 13.71 7.65
C ALA A 300 -21.30 13.58 6.13
N GLN A 301 -20.13 13.99 5.66
CA GLN A 301 -19.73 13.92 4.24
C GLN A 301 -18.87 12.69 3.92
N LEU A 302 -18.74 11.76 4.87
CA LEU A 302 -18.09 10.48 4.60
C LEU A 302 -18.92 9.66 3.61
N PRO A 303 -18.27 8.91 2.71
CA PRO A 303 -18.97 8.00 1.80
C PRO A 303 -19.84 6.98 2.56
N PRO A 304 -20.91 6.47 1.94
CA PRO A 304 -21.74 5.43 2.55
C PRO A 304 -20.94 4.22 3.02
N GLY A 305 -21.17 3.76 4.26
CA GLY A 305 -20.46 2.62 4.85
C GLY A 305 -19.12 2.96 5.46
N VAL A 306 -18.66 4.21 5.37
CA VAL A 306 -17.45 4.70 6.03
C VAL A 306 -17.82 5.38 7.34
N GLU A 307 -17.17 4.98 8.41
CA GLU A 307 -17.44 5.45 9.77
C GLU A 307 -16.15 5.94 10.43
N PRO A 308 -16.22 6.97 11.28
CA PRO A 308 -15.10 7.32 12.14
C PRO A 308 -14.77 6.14 13.07
N LEU A 309 -13.55 6.12 13.55
CA LEU A 309 -13.20 5.21 14.64
C LEU A 309 -13.93 5.64 15.93
N PRO A 310 -14.35 4.66 16.75
CA PRO A 310 -14.98 4.94 18.03
C PRO A 310 -14.04 5.68 18.99
#